data_7cc23e052621a0473cd3651ff9770fb4
#
_entry.id   7cc23e052621a0473cd3651ff9770fb4
#
_cell.length_a   1.000
_cell.length_b   1.000
_cell.length_c   1.000
_cell.angle_alpha   90.00
_cell.angle_beta   90.00
_cell.angle_gamma   90.00
#
_symmetry.space_group_name_H-M   'P 1'
#
loop_
_entity.id
_entity.type
_entity.pdbx_description
1 polymer ?
#
loop_
_entity_poly.entity_id
_entity_poly.type
_entity_poly.pdbx_seq_one_letter_code
_entity_poly.pdbx_strand_id
1 'polypeptide(L)'
;MLKFTLAAAAVLALAATSASAQPGSAAHPIVIKMKRGTDSITLTGVMRQNVDCCTYVFKAAAGQRMVWSISGAVTRQVVTYPDGHVDGPGIPSPLPLPASGAYSFSVNPDLMADGAFGRYVLKIRIPPR
;
A
#
# COMPACT_ATOMS: atom_id res chain seq x y z
N MET A 1 -3.45 54.93 -15.50
CA MET A 1 -3.43 54.39 -15.60
C MET A 1 -3.33 53.27 -15.53
N LEU A 2 -3.25 52.73 -15.33
CA LEU A 2 -3.21 51.81 -15.39
C LEU A 2 -3.13 50.74 -15.10
N LYS A 3 -3.08 50.24 -14.97
CA LYS A 3 -3.04 49.41 -14.83
C LYS A 3 -3.18 48.28 -14.71
N PHE A 4 -3.06 47.74 -14.57
CA PHE A 4 -3.28 46.77 -14.53
C PHE A 4 -3.08 45.73 -14.60
N THR A 5 -2.94 45.31 -14.67
CA THR A 5 -2.84 44.40 -14.85
C THR A 5 -2.64 43.31 -14.51
N LEU A 6 -2.49 42.98 -14.39
CA LEU A 6 -2.26 42.06 -14.17
C LEU A 6 -2.41 40.95 -13.73
N ALA A 7 -2.21 40.57 -13.49
CA ALA A 7 -2.46 39.78 -12.89
C ALA A 7 -2.62 38.58 -13.17
N ALA A 8 -3.05 38.27 -13.44
CA ALA A 8 -3.38 37.21 -13.89
C ALA A 8 -2.59 36.12 -13.78
N ALA A 9 -2.10 36.00 -14.14
CA ALA A 9 -1.31 35.09 -14.09
C ALA A 9 -1.39 34.04 -13.30
N ALA A 10 -1.07 34.09 -12.67
CA ALA A 10 -1.12 33.24 -11.83
C ALA A 10 -1.61 32.02 -12.05
N VAL A 11 -2.13 31.91 -12.08
CA VAL A 11 -2.76 30.91 -12.13
C VAL A 11 -2.33 29.79 -12.44
N LEU A 12 -2.13 29.55 -12.97
CA LEU A 12 -1.87 28.54 -13.40
C LEU A 12 -1.29 27.63 -12.87
N ALA A 13 -0.73 27.78 -12.61
CA ALA A 13 0.00 27.00 -12.13
C ALA A 13 -0.52 25.82 -11.69
N LEU A 14 -0.97 25.88 -11.15
CA LEU A 14 -1.50 24.92 -10.60
C LEU A 14 -1.66 23.83 -11.17
N ALA A 15 -1.88 23.90 -11.74
CA ALA A 15 -2.26 22.93 -12.34
C ALA A 15 -1.45 21.85 -12.21
N ALA A 16 -0.79 21.92 -12.58
CA ALA A 16 -0.06 20.99 -12.57
C ALA A 16 -0.12 20.00 -11.74
N THR A 17 0.12 20.19 -11.12
CA THR A 17 0.10 19.41 -10.24
C THR A 17 -0.43 18.23 -10.34
N SER A 18 -1.12 18.21 -10.53
CA SER A 18 -1.81 17.19 -10.51
C SER A 18 -1.23 16.00 -10.74
N ALA A 19 -0.61 15.81 -11.19
CA ALA A 19 -0.18 14.76 -11.50
C ALA A 19 -0.07 13.76 -10.71
N SER A 20 -0.02 13.48 -10.39
CA SER A 20 0.01 12.65 -9.73
C SER A 20 0.11 11.47 -9.38
N ALA A 21 0.69 11.19 -8.67
CA ALA A 21 0.92 10.02 -8.13
C ALA A 21 -0.16 9.54 -7.35
N GLN A 22 -0.60 8.42 -7.52
CA GLN A 22 -1.62 7.88 -6.72
C GLN A 22 -1.05 7.19 -5.51
N PRO A 23 -1.56 7.43 -4.32
CA PRO A 23 -1.17 6.68 -3.14
C PRO A 23 -1.45 5.20 -3.37
N GLY A 24 -0.52 4.36 -2.97
CA GLY A 24 -0.68 2.93 -3.09
C GLY A 24 -0.04 2.33 -4.32
N SER A 25 0.48 3.13 -5.22
CA SER A 25 1.26 2.58 -6.33
C SER A 25 2.60 2.08 -5.81
N ALA A 26 3.28 1.27 -6.61
CA ALA A 26 4.59 0.76 -6.21
C ALA A 26 5.58 1.90 -5.98
N ALA A 27 5.47 2.97 -6.74
CA ALA A 27 6.35 4.13 -6.59
C ALA A 27 5.97 5.01 -5.41
N HIS A 28 4.72 4.95 -4.98
CA HIS A 28 4.21 5.76 -3.88
C HIS A 28 3.38 4.90 -2.93
N PRO A 29 4.01 3.96 -2.25
CA PRO A 29 3.29 3.03 -1.40
C PRO A 29 2.65 3.72 -0.21
N ILE A 30 1.62 3.12 0.32
CA ILE A 30 0.98 3.58 1.52
C ILE A 30 1.80 3.13 2.71
N VAL A 31 2.24 4.07 3.53
CA VAL A 31 3.01 3.75 4.71
C VAL A 31 2.05 3.36 5.84
N ILE A 32 2.22 2.15 6.36
CA ILE A 32 1.42 1.67 7.47
C ILE A 32 2.12 2.06 8.76
N LYS A 33 1.40 2.77 9.61
CA LYS A 33 1.88 3.09 10.95
C LYS A 33 0.82 2.65 11.93
N MET A 34 1.20 1.77 12.84
CA MET A 34 0.30 1.36 13.89
C MET A 34 0.12 2.50 14.87
N LYS A 35 -1.11 2.70 15.30
CA LYS A 35 -1.38 3.68 16.31
C LYS A 35 -0.68 3.26 17.58
N ARG A 36 -0.12 4.22 18.30
CA ARG A 36 0.58 3.93 19.54
C ARG A 36 -0.31 3.10 20.48
N GLY A 37 0.26 2.06 21.02
CA GLY A 37 -0.46 1.15 21.90
C GLY A 37 -1.27 0.09 21.19
N THR A 38 -1.22 0.05 19.86
CA THR A 38 -1.92 -0.97 19.08
C THR A 38 -0.93 -1.74 18.23
N ASP A 39 -1.31 -2.95 17.84
CA ASP A 39 -0.49 -3.76 16.97
C ASP A 39 -1.24 -4.19 15.70
N SER A 40 -2.41 -3.62 15.46
CA SER A 40 -3.24 -4.01 14.32
C SER A 40 -3.79 -2.81 13.59
N ILE A 41 -4.13 -3.03 12.33
CA ILE A 41 -4.72 -1.99 11.50
C ILE A 41 -5.64 -2.66 10.48
N THR A 42 -6.70 -1.97 10.12
CA THR A 42 -7.60 -2.41 9.07
C THR A 42 -7.54 -1.39 7.94
N LEU A 43 -7.30 -1.89 6.74
CA LEU A 43 -7.15 -1.06 5.55
C LEU A 43 -8.17 -1.50 4.51
N THR A 44 -8.71 -0.53 3.79
CA THR A 44 -9.62 -0.84 2.68
C THR A 44 -9.01 -0.33 1.40
N GLY A 45 -9.29 -1.01 0.33
CA GLY A 45 -8.83 -0.61 -0.98
C GLY A 45 -9.76 -1.09 -2.06
N VAL A 46 -9.44 -0.72 -3.28
CA VAL A 46 -10.20 -1.14 -4.45
C VAL A 46 -9.20 -1.65 -5.47
N MET A 47 -9.36 -2.90 -5.84
CA MET A 47 -8.56 -3.49 -6.90
C MET A 47 -9.21 -3.17 -8.23
N ARG A 48 -8.51 -2.41 -9.06
CA ARG A 48 -9.02 -2.00 -10.38
C ARG A 48 -8.14 -2.53 -11.48
N GLN A 49 -8.77 -2.81 -12.59
CA GLN A 49 -8.06 -3.29 -13.76
C GLN A 49 -7.14 -2.20 -14.29
N ASN A 50 -5.90 -2.57 -14.61
CA ASN A 50 -4.92 -1.67 -15.23
C ASN A 50 -4.56 -0.45 -14.36
N VAL A 51 -4.72 -0.56 -13.05
CA VAL A 51 -4.33 0.51 -12.14
C VAL A 51 -3.30 -0.04 -11.17
N ASP A 52 -2.15 0.62 -11.11
CA ASP A 52 -1.13 0.26 -10.14
C ASP A 52 -1.57 0.77 -8.78
N CYS A 53 -1.87 -0.14 -7.90
CA CYS A 53 -2.32 0.22 -6.56
C CYS A 53 -1.83 -0.78 -5.55
N CYS A 54 -2.17 -0.49 -4.35
CA CYS A 54 -2.32 -1.52 -3.33
C CYS A 54 -1.00 -2.07 -2.82
N THR A 55 0.01 -1.20 -2.79
CA THR A 55 1.30 -1.48 -2.20
C THR A 55 1.42 -0.75 -0.87
N TYR A 56 1.80 -1.48 0.16
CA TYR A 56 1.93 -0.97 1.52
C TYR A 56 3.34 -1.21 2.01
N VAL A 57 3.84 -0.29 2.84
CA VAL A 57 5.18 -0.41 3.42
C VAL A 57 5.05 -0.31 4.93
N PHE A 58 5.72 -1.16 5.64
CA PHE A 58 5.74 -1.11 7.10
C PHE A 58 7.12 -1.49 7.61
N LYS A 59 7.41 -1.10 8.83
CA LYS A 59 8.65 -1.47 9.48
C LYS A 59 8.40 -2.51 10.56
N ALA A 60 9.33 -3.42 10.70
CA ALA A 60 9.22 -4.45 11.71
C ALA A 60 10.60 -4.75 12.29
N ALA A 61 10.61 -5.42 13.41
CA ALA A 61 11.83 -5.87 14.05
C ALA A 61 11.99 -7.37 13.81
N ALA A 62 13.23 -7.80 13.73
CA ALA A 62 13.54 -9.21 13.53
C ALA A 62 12.84 -10.06 14.60
N GLY A 63 12.20 -11.12 14.16
CA GLY A 63 11.50 -12.05 15.05
C GLY A 63 10.04 -11.74 15.24
N GLN A 64 9.55 -10.63 14.73
CA GLN A 64 8.11 -10.40 14.72
C GLN A 64 7.43 -11.27 13.68
N ARG A 65 6.13 -11.32 13.72
CA ARG A 65 5.31 -12.02 12.74
C ARG A 65 4.19 -11.12 12.30
N MET A 66 3.80 -11.25 11.06
CA MET A 66 2.66 -10.52 10.53
C MET A 66 1.51 -11.50 10.35
N VAL A 67 0.42 -11.24 11.05
CA VAL A 67 -0.83 -11.96 10.85
C VAL A 67 -1.68 -11.09 9.96
N TRP A 68 -2.12 -11.64 8.85
CA TRP A 68 -2.91 -10.87 7.91
C TRP A 68 -4.10 -11.67 7.42
N SER A 69 -5.13 -10.95 7.02
CA SER A 69 -6.28 -11.54 6.35
C SER A 69 -6.85 -10.53 5.38
N ILE A 70 -7.49 -11.02 4.35
CA ILE A 70 -8.08 -10.15 3.35
C ILE A 70 -9.41 -10.75 2.91
N SER A 71 -10.38 -9.89 2.69
CA SER A 71 -11.70 -10.29 2.21
C SER A 71 -12.12 -9.35 1.10
N GLY A 72 -13.08 -9.78 0.29
CA GLY A 72 -13.56 -9.01 -0.86
C GLY A 72 -12.96 -9.54 -2.13
N ALA A 73 -12.34 -8.67 -2.92
CA ALA A 73 -11.73 -9.08 -4.18
C ALA A 73 -10.76 -10.24 -3.96
N VAL A 74 -10.71 -11.15 -4.92
CA VAL A 74 -9.81 -12.31 -4.83
C VAL A 74 -8.43 -11.86 -5.27
N THR A 75 -7.50 -11.92 -4.34
CA THR A 75 -6.18 -11.32 -4.54
C THR A 75 -5.07 -12.29 -4.16
N ARG A 76 -3.88 -11.96 -4.60
CA ARG A 76 -2.65 -12.68 -4.24
C ARG A 76 -1.66 -11.66 -3.72
N GLN A 77 -0.98 -12.01 -2.65
CA GLN A 77 -0.11 -11.08 -1.97
C GLN A 77 1.34 -11.42 -2.20
N VAL A 78 2.17 -10.36 -2.27
CA VAL A 78 3.60 -10.47 -2.44
C VAL A 78 4.27 -9.64 -1.37
N VAL A 79 5.30 -10.16 -0.74
CA VAL A 79 6.06 -9.43 0.24
C VAL A 79 7.51 -9.28 -0.23
N THR A 80 8.05 -8.10 -0.04
CA THR A 80 9.47 -7.82 -0.29
C THR A 80 10.12 -7.54 1.06
N TYR A 81 11.20 -8.25 1.33
CA TYR A 81 11.93 -8.19 2.59
C TYR A 81 12.94 -7.05 2.57
N PRO A 82 13.47 -6.64 3.73
CA PRO A 82 14.43 -5.54 3.75
C PRO A 82 15.67 -5.74 2.89
N ASP A 83 16.07 -6.97 2.65
CA ASP A 83 17.22 -7.27 1.78
C ASP A 83 16.85 -7.30 0.30
N GLY A 84 15.58 -7.09 -0.02
CA GLY A 84 15.13 -7.04 -1.41
C GLY A 84 14.60 -8.35 -1.96
N HIS A 85 14.72 -9.46 -1.22
CA HIS A 85 14.17 -10.69 -1.78
C HIS A 85 12.65 -10.71 -1.65
N VAL A 86 11.99 -11.47 -2.51
CA VAL A 86 10.56 -11.41 -2.71
C VAL A 86 9.97 -12.80 -2.53
N ASP A 87 8.87 -12.88 -1.77
CA ASP A 87 8.08 -14.09 -1.64
C ASP A 87 6.68 -13.85 -2.20
N GLY A 88 6.13 -14.88 -2.78
CA GLY A 88 4.81 -14.83 -3.37
C GLY A 88 4.89 -15.01 -4.88
N PRO A 89 3.74 -14.97 -5.54
CA PRO A 89 2.43 -14.65 -4.99
C PRO A 89 1.92 -15.78 -4.11
N GLY A 90 1.20 -15.35 -3.07
CA GLY A 90 0.70 -16.27 -2.07
C GLY A 90 1.70 -16.44 -0.94
N ILE A 91 1.39 -15.86 0.20
CA ILE A 91 2.26 -15.92 1.37
C ILE A 91 1.46 -16.43 2.56
N PRO A 92 2.12 -17.03 3.55
CA PRO A 92 1.39 -17.56 4.69
C PRO A 92 0.93 -16.49 5.66
N SER A 93 -0.02 -16.86 6.50
CA SER A 93 -0.37 -16.08 7.69
C SER A 93 -0.41 -17.03 8.87
N PRO A 94 0.43 -16.84 9.86
CA PRO A 94 1.37 -15.70 10.05
C PRO A 94 2.58 -15.82 9.15
N LEU A 95 3.10 -14.66 8.80
CA LEU A 95 4.32 -14.57 8.02
C LEU A 95 5.48 -14.19 8.95
N PRO A 96 6.52 -15.01 9.05
CA PRO A 96 7.68 -14.64 9.86
C PRO A 96 8.41 -13.45 9.26
N LEU A 97 8.86 -12.55 10.12
CA LEU A 97 9.62 -11.36 9.72
C LEU A 97 11.04 -11.51 10.27
N PRO A 98 11.95 -12.08 9.50
CA PRO A 98 13.25 -12.46 10.05
C PRO A 98 14.24 -11.32 10.24
N ALA A 99 14.05 -10.20 9.58
CA ALA A 99 14.99 -9.10 9.64
C ALA A 99 14.32 -7.84 10.13
N SER A 100 15.10 -6.97 10.76
CA SER A 100 14.62 -5.64 11.11
C SER A 100 14.74 -4.75 9.89
N GLY A 101 13.73 -3.92 9.65
CA GLY A 101 13.77 -2.98 8.56
C GLY A 101 12.40 -2.81 7.91
N ALA A 102 12.43 -2.30 6.70
CA ALA A 102 11.22 -1.98 5.95
C ALA A 102 10.81 -3.15 5.07
N TYR A 103 9.54 -3.47 5.11
CA TYR A 103 8.92 -4.51 4.30
C TYR A 103 7.91 -3.86 3.37
N SER A 104 7.76 -4.43 2.18
CA SER A 104 6.73 -4.02 1.25
C SER A 104 5.74 -5.17 1.08
N PHE A 105 4.47 -4.85 1.13
CA PHE A 105 3.39 -5.83 1.00
C PHE A 105 2.47 -5.34 -0.10
N SER A 106 2.34 -6.10 -1.16
CA SER A 106 1.46 -5.71 -2.26
C SER A 106 0.30 -6.67 -2.41
N VAL A 107 -0.86 -6.11 -2.69
CA VAL A 107 -2.09 -6.84 -2.95
C VAL A 107 -2.32 -6.78 -4.46
N ASN A 108 -2.39 -7.93 -5.08
CA ASN A 108 -2.51 -8.02 -6.54
C ASN A 108 -3.74 -8.83 -6.92
N PRO A 109 -4.35 -8.57 -8.08
CA PRO A 109 -5.52 -9.33 -8.46
C PRO A 109 -5.12 -10.76 -8.83
N ASP A 110 -5.96 -11.71 -8.45
CA ASP A 110 -5.79 -13.09 -8.88
C ASP A 110 -6.53 -13.24 -10.22
N LEU A 111 -5.81 -13.07 -11.30
CA LEU A 111 -6.40 -13.04 -12.64
C LEU A 111 -6.94 -14.38 -13.07
N MET A 112 -6.65 -15.45 -12.35
CA MET A 112 -7.18 -16.77 -12.65
C MET A 112 -8.51 -17.03 -11.95
N ALA A 113 -8.95 -16.09 -11.12
CA ALA A 113 -10.17 -16.28 -10.33
C ALA A 113 -11.24 -15.30 -10.77
N ASP A 114 -12.50 -15.71 -10.57
CA ASP A 114 -13.60 -14.75 -10.67
C ASP A 114 -13.56 -13.82 -9.49
N GLY A 115 -13.92 -12.56 -9.69
CA GLY A 115 -13.97 -11.61 -8.60
C GLY A 115 -12.63 -11.03 -8.20
N ALA A 116 -11.67 -10.98 -9.13
CA ALA A 116 -10.34 -10.44 -8.86
C ALA A 116 -10.35 -8.93 -8.66
N PHE A 117 -11.41 -8.24 -9.04
CA PHE A 117 -11.47 -6.79 -8.95
C PHE A 117 -12.60 -6.36 -8.03
N GLY A 118 -12.47 -5.18 -7.44
CA GLY A 118 -13.45 -4.65 -6.51
C GLY A 118 -12.83 -4.32 -5.18
N ARG A 119 -13.68 -4.05 -4.23
CA ARG A 119 -13.25 -3.66 -2.90
C ARG A 119 -12.65 -4.83 -2.15
N TYR A 120 -11.68 -4.52 -1.31
CA TYR A 120 -11.13 -5.48 -0.37
C TYR A 120 -10.92 -4.82 0.98
N VAL A 121 -10.87 -5.65 2.02
CA VAL A 121 -10.53 -5.24 3.37
C VAL A 121 -9.34 -6.06 3.81
N LEU A 122 -8.26 -5.38 4.15
CA LEU A 122 -7.02 -6.01 4.59
C LEU A 122 -6.83 -5.73 6.07
N LYS A 123 -6.63 -6.77 6.85
CA LYS A 123 -6.33 -6.63 8.27
C LYS A 123 -4.92 -7.14 8.51
N ILE A 124 -4.13 -6.34 9.19
CA ILE A 124 -2.75 -6.68 9.50
C ILE A 124 -2.54 -6.52 10.99
N ARG A 125 -1.89 -7.51 11.59
CA ARG A 125 -1.50 -7.46 12.98
C ARG A 125 -0.05 -7.90 13.09
N ILE A 126 0.75 -7.09 13.76
CA ILE A 126 2.17 -7.39 13.98
C ILE A 126 2.43 -7.27 15.48
N PRO A 127 2.21 -8.36 16.23
CA PRO A 127 2.41 -8.30 17.67
C PRO A 127 3.86 -8.04 18.02
N PRO A 128 4.14 -7.44 19.17
CA PRO A 128 5.51 -7.29 19.62
C PRO A 128 6.13 -8.66 19.87
N ARG A 129 7.45 -8.70 19.83
CA ARG A 129 8.20 -9.93 20.10
C ARG A 129 8.05 -10.37 21.53
#